data_dd4245b2f91a69e2f33bb19953390050
#
_entry.id   dd4245b2f91a69e2f33bb19953390050
#
_cell.length_a   1.000
_cell.length_b   1.000
_cell.length_c   1.000
_cell.angle_alpha   90.00
_cell.angle_beta   90.00
_cell.angle_gamma   90.00
#
_symmetry.space_group_name_H-M   'P 1'
#
loop_
_entity.id
_entity.type
_entity.pdbx_description
1 polymer ?
#
loop_
_entity_poly.entity_id
_entity_poly.type
_entity_poly.pdbx_seq_one_letter_code
_entity_poly.pdbx_strand_id
1 'polypeptide(L)'
;KVVLLQNDRWDNAITKLKPLFVKDNELTYDYDQDNVFSGGSEFRNFDIKSIRWNSEFVKSIGYDSLRNYHVYLFSGKKRNYLQYFSEKDINGKFKITRQESSPNASDTEAEYAYVHFTLPMDKPVEDGSIYVFGALTDWKYSNEYKMQYNKILSRYETTLYLKQGYYNYEYVYLKDNEKSGDESFIEGQHYETENDYVIYVYYKPISSTYD
;
A
#
# COMPACT_ATOMS: atom_id res chain seq x y z
N LYS A 1 -9.76 6.91 -25.18
CA LYS A 1 -10.05 6.74 -23.76
C LYS A 1 -8.83 7.15 -22.95
N VAL A 2 -9.02 7.90 -21.86
CA VAL A 2 -7.96 8.27 -20.92
C VAL A 2 -8.20 7.57 -19.59
N VAL A 3 -7.12 7.10 -18.97
CA VAL A 3 -7.12 6.52 -17.62
C VAL A 3 -5.99 7.16 -16.84
N LEU A 4 -6.29 7.60 -15.62
CA LEU A 4 -5.31 8.15 -14.70
C LEU A 4 -5.09 7.17 -13.55
N LEU A 5 -3.84 6.95 -13.19
CA LEU A 5 -3.45 6.16 -12.02
C LEU A 5 -2.61 7.03 -11.09
N GLN A 6 -2.75 6.82 -9.79
CA GLN A 6 -1.84 7.27 -8.76
C GLN A 6 -1.11 6.05 -8.20
N ASN A 7 0.22 6.09 -8.13
CA ASN A 7 1.10 5.04 -7.60
C ASN A 7 0.95 3.67 -8.31
N ASP A 8 0.62 3.68 -9.62
CA ASP A 8 0.33 2.49 -10.44
C ASP A 8 -0.87 1.65 -9.95
N ARG A 9 -1.74 2.22 -9.13
CA ARG A 9 -2.89 1.55 -8.54
C ARG A 9 -4.08 1.53 -9.50
N TRP A 10 -4.68 0.34 -9.66
CA TRP A 10 -5.89 0.16 -10.46
C TRP A 10 -7.17 0.19 -9.62
N ASP A 11 -7.08 -0.02 -8.31
CA ASP A 11 -8.20 0.00 -7.38
C ASP A 11 -8.83 1.40 -7.24
N ASN A 12 -8.01 2.47 -7.34
CA ASN A 12 -8.43 3.87 -7.30
C ASN A 12 -8.37 4.57 -8.67
N ALA A 13 -8.21 3.82 -9.77
CA ALA A 13 -8.03 4.37 -11.11
C ALA A 13 -9.21 5.24 -11.58
N ILE A 14 -8.91 6.40 -12.12
CA ILE A 14 -9.92 7.26 -12.77
C ILE A 14 -10.06 6.83 -14.24
N THR A 15 -11.13 6.09 -14.56
CA THR A 15 -11.31 5.43 -15.85
C THR A 15 -12.42 6.00 -16.71
N LYS A 16 -13.25 6.90 -16.15
CA LYS A 16 -14.47 7.40 -16.77
C LYS A 16 -14.38 8.89 -17.17
N LEU A 17 -13.16 9.42 -17.24
CA LEU A 17 -12.95 10.80 -17.69
C LEU A 17 -13.51 11.02 -19.10
N LYS A 18 -14.24 12.10 -19.25
CA LYS A 18 -14.69 12.62 -20.54
C LYS A 18 -13.98 13.93 -20.82
N PRO A 19 -13.59 14.23 -22.07
CA PRO A 19 -13.03 15.54 -22.37
C PRO A 19 -14.06 16.64 -22.09
N LEU A 20 -13.61 17.74 -21.52
CA LEU A 20 -14.43 18.95 -21.32
C LEU A 20 -14.72 19.61 -22.65
N PHE A 21 -13.72 19.67 -23.51
CA PHE A 21 -13.82 20.21 -24.87
C PHE A 21 -13.21 19.26 -25.89
N VAL A 22 -13.83 19.17 -27.04
CA VAL A 22 -13.36 18.47 -28.23
C VAL A 22 -13.29 19.44 -29.36
N LYS A 23 -12.11 19.74 -29.85
CA LYS A 23 -11.91 20.65 -30.99
C LYS A 23 -10.91 20.05 -31.97
N ASP A 24 -11.32 19.80 -33.18
CA ASP A 24 -10.52 19.17 -34.22
C ASP A 24 -9.89 17.86 -33.75
N ASN A 25 -8.57 17.81 -33.53
CA ASN A 25 -7.81 16.68 -33.04
C ASN A 25 -7.34 16.85 -31.57
N GLU A 26 -7.91 17.80 -30.85
CA GLU A 26 -7.53 18.10 -29.46
C GLU A 26 -8.66 17.74 -28.51
N LEU A 27 -8.29 17.03 -27.43
CA LEU A 27 -9.17 16.68 -26.32
C LEU A 27 -8.67 17.39 -25.07
N THR A 28 -9.46 18.29 -24.52
CA THR A 28 -9.10 19.03 -23.31
C THR A 28 -9.76 18.41 -22.10
N TYR A 29 -8.95 18.07 -21.09
CA TYR A 29 -9.37 17.53 -19.79
C TYR A 29 -8.99 18.52 -18.69
N ASP A 30 -9.72 19.61 -18.61
CA ASP A 30 -9.50 20.68 -17.63
C ASP A 30 -10.66 20.70 -16.64
N TYR A 31 -10.61 19.74 -15.68
CA TYR A 31 -11.60 19.58 -14.62
C TYR A 31 -11.00 19.90 -13.26
N ASP A 32 -11.74 20.57 -12.43
CA ASP A 32 -11.33 20.89 -11.06
C ASP A 32 -11.59 19.76 -10.06
N GLN A 33 -12.41 18.76 -10.40
CA GLN A 33 -12.85 17.73 -9.45
C GLN A 33 -12.74 16.29 -9.97
N ASP A 34 -12.98 16.03 -11.25
CA ASP A 34 -13.10 14.66 -11.77
C ASP A 34 -11.76 13.97 -12.05
N ASN A 35 -10.65 14.69 -12.00
CA ASN A 35 -9.29 14.23 -12.26
C ASN A 35 -8.37 14.39 -11.04
N VAL A 36 -8.93 14.41 -9.84
CA VAL A 36 -8.21 14.63 -8.58
C VAL A 36 -8.11 13.32 -7.80
N PHE A 37 -6.92 13.06 -7.29
CA PHE A 37 -6.68 12.01 -6.31
C PHE A 37 -6.52 12.62 -4.91
N SER A 38 -6.78 11.81 -3.88
CA SER A 38 -6.39 12.14 -2.52
C SER A 38 -4.87 12.21 -2.41
N GLY A 39 -4.35 13.16 -1.67
CA GLY A 39 -2.90 13.27 -1.41
C GLY A 39 -2.35 12.06 -0.66
N GLY A 40 -3.14 11.51 0.27
CA GLY A 40 -2.68 10.41 1.13
C GLY A 40 -1.63 10.84 2.14
N SER A 41 -0.82 9.91 2.57
CA SER A 41 0.36 10.11 3.42
C SER A 41 1.50 9.23 2.90
N GLU A 42 2.75 9.56 3.23
CA GLU A 42 3.88 8.71 2.88
C GLU A 42 3.68 7.30 3.44
N PHE A 43 3.99 6.28 2.65
CA PHE A 43 3.78 4.89 3.06
C PHE A 43 4.72 4.52 4.21
N ARG A 44 4.22 3.71 5.12
CA ARG A 44 5.07 3.02 6.10
C ARG A 44 5.98 2.05 5.38
N ASN A 45 7.12 1.75 5.97
CA ASN A 45 8.03 0.79 5.37
C ASN A 45 8.62 -0.17 6.41
N PHE A 46 9.12 -1.28 5.93
CA PHE A 46 10.01 -2.17 6.67
C PHE A 46 10.95 -2.91 5.71
N ASP A 47 12.12 -3.24 6.23
CA ASP A 47 13.17 -3.94 5.48
C ASP A 47 13.47 -5.28 6.12
N ILE A 48 13.21 -6.37 5.39
CA ILE A 48 13.55 -7.74 5.77
C ILE A 48 14.45 -8.41 4.72
N LYS A 49 15.26 -7.63 3.99
CA LYS A 49 16.27 -8.15 3.07
C LYS A 49 17.26 -9.06 3.78
N SER A 50 17.55 -8.79 5.05
CA SER A 50 18.20 -9.74 5.94
C SER A 50 17.25 -10.16 7.06
N ILE A 51 17.18 -11.46 7.31
CA ILE A 51 16.50 -12.07 8.47
C ILE A 51 17.47 -12.43 9.59
N ARG A 52 18.73 -12.01 9.48
CA ARG A 52 19.79 -12.20 10.49
C ARG A 52 19.98 -10.99 11.38
N TRP A 53 19.59 -9.79 10.90
CA TRP A 53 19.79 -8.52 11.57
C TRP A 53 18.50 -7.73 11.61
N ASN A 54 18.21 -7.11 12.73
CA ASN A 54 17.10 -6.16 12.83
C ASN A 54 17.46 -4.92 12.02
N SER A 55 16.62 -4.59 11.06
CA SER A 55 16.68 -3.32 10.33
C SER A 55 15.86 -2.24 11.03
N GLU A 56 15.85 -1.05 10.49
CA GLU A 56 14.93 0.00 10.88
C GLU A 56 13.47 -0.51 10.78
N PHE A 57 12.61 -0.15 11.72
CA PHE A 57 11.22 -0.62 11.87
C PHE A 57 11.03 -2.11 12.20
N VAL A 58 12.09 -2.94 12.23
CA VAL A 58 12.04 -4.31 12.74
C VAL A 58 12.47 -4.35 14.21
N LYS A 59 11.53 -4.72 15.08
CA LYS A 59 11.74 -4.80 16.52
C LYS A 59 12.58 -6.02 16.91
N SER A 60 12.25 -7.18 16.33
CA SER A 60 12.95 -8.43 16.60
C SER A 60 12.69 -9.47 15.53
N ILE A 61 13.65 -10.40 15.40
CA ILE A 61 13.55 -11.57 14.54
C ILE A 61 13.80 -12.81 15.41
N GLY A 62 13.00 -13.84 15.22
CA GLY A 62 13.12 -15.10 15.91
C GLY A 62 12.71 -16.27 15.04
N TYR A 63 12.75 -17.48 15.61
CA TYR A 63 12.24 -18.69 14.95
C TYR A 63 11.28 -19.42 15.86
N ASP A 64 10.35 -20.15 15.26
CA ASP A 64 9.54 -21.13 15.96
C ASP A 64 10.25 -22.50 16.05
N SER A 65 9.58 -23.47 16.67
CA SER A 65 10.08 -24.84 16.79
C SER A 65 10.24 -25.58 15.46
N LEU A 66 9.56 -25.11 14.42
CA LEU A 66 9.64 -25.63 13.04
C LEU A 66 10.68 -24.91 12.18
N ARG A 67 11.44 -23.99 12.79
CA ARG A 67 12.44 -23.13 12.15
C ARG A 67 11.88 -22.14 11.14
N ASN A 68 10.61 -21.78 11.25
CA ASN A 68 10.07 -20.66 10.49
C ASN A 68 10.54 -19.34 11.09
N TYR A 69 10.91 -18.39 10.24
CA TYR A 69 11.27 -17.04 10.68
C TYR A 69 10.04 -16.23 11.04
N HIS A 70 10.12 -15.55 12.18
CA HIS A 70 9.12 -14.61 12.66
C HIS A 70 9.75 -13.22 12.81
N VAL A 71 9.24 -12.26 12.08
CA VAL A 71 9.68 -10.87 12.10
C VAL A 71 8.62 -10.03 12.79
N TYR A 72 8.95 -9.40 13.89
CA TYR A 72 8.07 -8.52 14.64
C TYR A 72 8.43 -7.07 14.30
N LEU A 73 7.50 -6.34 13.70
CA LEU A 73 7.68 -4.92 13.43
C LEU A 73 7.48 -4.10 14.71
N PHE A 74 8.04 -2.89 14.75
CA PHE A 74 7.61 -1.92 15.76
C PHE A 74 6.11 -1.63 15.57
N SER A 75 5.41 -1.45 16.70
CA SER A 75 3.98 -1.15 16.65
C SER A 75 3.71 0.13 15.87
N GLY A 76 2.81 0.04 14.90
CA GLY A 76 2.26 1.21 14.23
C GLY A 76 1.56 2.15 15.22
N LYS A 77 1.39 3.40 14.79
CA LYS A 77 0.57 4.39 15.52
C LYS A 77 -0.34 5.10 14.52
N LYS A 78 -1.49 5.56 14.95
CA LYS A 78 -2.26 6.52 14.13
C LYS A 78 -1.42 7.73 13.82
N ARG A 79 -1.47 8.19 12.57
CA ARG A 79 -0.72 9.37 12.09
C ARG A 79 -1.63 10.50 11.62
N ASN A 80 -2.94 10.27 11.57
CA ASN A 80 -3.93 11.21 11.04
C ASN A 80 -4.02 12.58 11.74
N TYR A 81 -3.35 12.73 12.89
CA TYR A 81 -3.24 13.98 13.63
C TYR A 81 -1.83 14.60 13.59
N LEU A 82 -0.89 13.95 12.91
CA LEU A 82 0.48 14.44 12.81
C LEU A 82 0.61 15.45 11.67
N GLN A 83 1.57 16.33 11.79
CA GLN A 83 2.01 17.16 10.67
C GLN A 83 2.72 16.30 9.63
N TYR A 84 2.69 16.76 8.38
CA TYR A 84 3.42 16.11 7.30
C TYR A 84 4.90 15.96 7.64
N PHE A 85 5.41 14.80 7.35
CA PHE A 85 6.83 14.49 7.42
C PHE A 85 7.21 13.72 6.16
N SER A 86 8.11 14.30 5.36
CA SER A 86 8.61 13.64 4.16
C SER A 86 9.51 12.47 4.55
N GLU A 87 9.09 11.27 4.17
CA GLU A 87 9.85 10.04 4.32
C GLU A 87 9.98 9.37 2.95
N LYS A 88 11.21 9.01 2.58
CA LYS A 88 11.41 8.32 1.30
C LYS A 88 10.76 6.95 1.34
N ASP A 89 9.83 6.75 0.44
CA ASP A 89 9.18 5.48 0.22
C ASP A 89 9.29 5.04 -1.27
N ILE A 90 8.57 4.04 -1.68
CA ILE A 90 8.45 3.57 -3.06
C ILE A 90 6.98 3.51 -3.50
N ASN A 91 6.19 4.46 -3.01
CA ASN A 91 4.79 4.66 -3.37
C ASN A 91 3.93 3.40 -3.22
N GLY A 92 4.02 2.74 -2.04
CA GLY A 92 3.24 1.57 -1.69
C GLY A 92 3.69 0.27 -2.33
N LYS A 93 4.79 0.28 -3.09
CA LYS A 93 5.36 -0.89 -3.80
C LYS A 93 6.20 -1.74 -2.86
N PHE A 94 6.75 -2.84 -3.37
CA PHE A 94 7.74 -3.65 -2.67
C PHE A 94 8.83 -4.14 -3.64
N LYS A 95 9.96 -4.53 -3.09
CA LYS A 95 11.06 -5.13 -3.85
C LYS A 95 11.57 -6.38 -3.15
N ILE A 96 11.38 -7.53 -3.80
CA ILE A 96 11.96 -8.80 -3.34
C ILE A 96 13.45 -8.77 -3.57
N THR A 97 14.21 -8.99 -2.52
CA THR A 97 15.67 -9.06 -2.59
C THR A 97 16.22 -9.63 -1.28
N ARG A 98 17.35 -10.32 -1.34
CA ARG A 98 18.09 -10.83 -0.20
C ARG A 98 19.45 -10.15 -0.12
N GLN A 99 19.81 -9.65 1.06
CA GLN A 99 21.02 -8.86 1.24
C GLN A 99 22.30 -9.69 1.07
N GLU A 100 22.27 -10.96 1.48
CA GLU A 100 23.43 -11.86 1.46
C GLU A 100 23.61 -12.60 0.11
N SER A 101 22.76 -12.36 -0.88
CA SER A 101 22.82 -13.01 -2.18
C SER A 101 23.67 -12.25 -3.18
N SER A 102 24.12 -12.95 -4.21
CA SER A 102 24.69 -12.28 -5.40
C SER A 102 23.60 -11.45 -6.09
N PRO A 103 23.96 -10.35 -6.77
CA PRO A 103 22.96 -9.47 -7.41
C PRO A 103 22.03 -10.17 -8.40
N ASN A 104 22.46 -11.28 -9.01
CA ASN A 104 21.72 -12.01 -10.04
C ASN A 104 20.78 -13.10 -9.48
N ALA A 105 20.86 -13.44 -8.20
CA ALA A 105 20.10 -14.53 -7.59
C ALA A 105 19.27 -14.06 -6.38
N SER A 106 19.29 -12.79 -6.09
CA SER A 106 18.79 -12.19 -4.86
C SER A 106 17.28 -12.41 -4.62
N ASP A 107 16.48 -12.38 -5.69
CA ASP A 107 15.02 -12.58 -5.62
C ASP A 107 14.62 -14.07 -5.57
N THR A 108 15.37 -14.94 -6.24
CA THR A 108 15.11 -16.38 -6.26
C THR A 108 15.55 -17.06 -4.96
N GLU A 109 16.64 -16.59 -4.36
CA GLU A 109 17.18 -17.09 -3.09
C GLU A 109 16.50 -16.51 -1.86
N ALA A 110 15.62 -15.52 -2.01
CA ALA A 110 14.88 -14.90 -0.91
C ALA A 110 14.00 -15.93 -0.20
N GLU A 111 14.12 -15.97 1.13
CA GLU A 111 13.35 -16.87 2.00
C GLU A 111 12.07 -16.19 2.48
N TYR A 112 11.14 -16.99 3.00
CA TYR A 112 9.89 -16.47 3.56
C TYR A 112 9.97 -16.30 5.07
N ALA A 113 9.24 -15.31 5.58
CA ALA A 113 9.09 -15.08 7.01
C ALA A 113 7.64 -14.70 7.35
N TYR A 114 7.21 -15.03 8.55
CA TYR A 114 5.97 -14.54 9.14
C TYR A 114 6.20 -13.14 9.70
N VAL A 115 5.64 -12.12 9.07
CA VAL A 115 5.77 -10.71 9.46
C VAL A 115 4.56 -10.30 10.29
N HIS A 116 4.80 -9.88 11.53
CA HIS A 116 3.78 -9.51 12.50
C HIS A 116 3.57 -8.01 12.54
N PHE A 117 2.35 -7.59 12.16
CA PHE A 117 1.89 -6.20 12.18
C PHE A 117 1.05 -5.94 13.43
N THR A 118 1.25 -4.80 14.07
CA THR A 118 0.47 -4.37 15.21
C THR A 118 0.13 -2.89 15.13
N LEU A 119 -1.12 -2.54 15.47
CA LEU A 119 -1.62 -1.18 15.51
C LEU A 119 -2.41 -0.97 16.82
N PRO A 120 -1.84 -0.28 17.82
CA PRO A 120 -2.54 0.04 19.05
C PRO A 120 -3.74 0.93 18.80
N MET A 121 -4.88 0.55 19.35
CA MET A 121 -6.11 1.32 19.38
C MET A 121 -6.87 0.97 20.66
N ASP A 122 -7.31 1.98 21.39
CA ASP A 122 -8.00 1.78 22.68
C ASP A 122 -9.31 1.00 22.56
N LYS A 123 -9.99 1.16 21.42
CA LYS A 123 -11.24 0.47 21.10
C LYS A 123 -11.21 -0.05 19.67
N PRO A 124 -11.91 -1.17 19.41
CA PRO A 124 -12.11 -1.62 18.04
C PRO A 124 -12.99 -0.64 17.27
N VAL A 125 -12.83 -0.64 15.93
CA VAL A 125 -13.82 0.00 15.05
C VAL A 125 -15.16 -0.75 15.12
N GLU A 126 -16.26 -0.04 15.04
CA GLU A 126 -17.60 -0.64 15.25
C GLU A 126 -18.25 -1.09 13.94
N ASP A 127 -18.05 -0.34 12.85
CA ASP A 127 -18.75 -0.47 11.57
C ASP A 127 -17.80 -0.72 10.40
N GLY A 128 -16.78 -1.54 10.62
CA GLY A 128 -15.82 -1.84 9.58
C GLY A 128 -14.66 -2.70 10.06
N SER A 129 -13.58 -2.69 9.29
CA SER A 129 -12.39 -3.50 9.54
C SER A 129 -11.13 -2.76 9.15
N ILE A 130 -10.02 -3.09 9.80
CA ILE A 130 -8.71 -2.55 9.48
C ILE A 130 -7.90 -3.60 8.73
N TYR A 131 -7.20 -3.15 7.71
CA TYR A 131 -6.37 -3.98 6.84
C TYR A 131 -4.94 -3.45 6.79
N VAL A 132 -3.98 -4.35 6.61
CA VAL A 132 -2.69 -4.02 6.03
C VAL A 132 -2.91 -3.91 4.52
N PHE A 133 -2.42 -2.85 3.89
CA PHE A 133 -2.72 -2.51 2.51
C PHE A 133 -1.49 -1.96 1.77
N GLY A 134 -1.43 -2.21 0.47
CA GLY A 134 -0.32 -1.83 -0.40
C GLY A 134 -0.14 -2.85 -1.53
N ALA A 135 0.90 -2.70 -2.33
CA ALA A 135 1.21 -3.67 -3.39
C ALA A 135 1.47 -5.08 -2.83
N LEU A 136 1.94 -5.19 -1.57
CA LEU A 136 2.15 -6.47 -0.89
C LEU A 136 0.85 -7.29 -0.69
N THR A 137 -0.31 -6.64 -0.78
CA THR A 137 -1.64 -7.25 -0.73
C THR A 137 -2.36 -7.21 -2.09
N ASP A 138 -1.61 -6.86 -3.16
CA ASP A 138 -2.18 -6.63 -4.49
C ASP A 138 -3.35 -5.61 -4.47
N TRP A 139 -3.28 -4.63 -3.55
CA TRP A 139 -4.28 -3.57 -3.33
C TRP A 139 -5.68 -4.13 -3.08
N LYS A 140 -5.78 -5.27 -2.34
CA LYS A 140 -7.04 -5.98 -2.08
C LYS A 140 -7.38 -6.07 -0.59
N TYR A 141 -8.67 -6.01 -0.30
CA TYR A 141 -9.24 -6.22 1.03
C TYR A 141 -9.69 -7.66 1.19
N SER A 142 -8.75 -8.59 1.43
CA SER A 142 -9.09 -9.98 1.72
C SER A 142 -8.98 -10.28 3.22
N ASN A 143 -9.60 -11.37 3.66
CA ASN A 143 -9.54 -11.81 5.06
C ASN A 143 -8.11 -12.11 5.52
N GLU A 144 -7.21 -12.44 4.60
CA GLU A 144 -5.81 -12.70 4.87
C GLU A 144 -5.08 -11.44 5.38
N TYR A 145 -5.46 -10.26 4.89
CA TYR A 145 -4.85 -8.98 5.21
C TYR A 145 -5.60 -8.21 6.30
N LYS A 146 -6.76 -8.76 6.72
CA LYS A 146 -7.60 -8.18 7.75
C LYS A 146 -6.95 -8.32 9.12
N MET A 147 -6.87 -7.22 9.86
CA MET A 147 -6.36 -7.23 11.22
C MET A 147 -7.44 -7.63 12.22
N GLN A 148 -7.05 -8.40 13.23
CA GLN A 148 -7.93 -8.83 14.33
C GLN A 148 -7.67 -7.99 15.57
N TYR A 149 -8.73 -7.55 16.23
CA TYR A 149 -8.61 -6.77 17.47
C TYR A 149 -8.36 -7.68 18.67
N ASN A 150 -7.23 -7.48 19.31
CA ASN A 150 -6.89 -8.14 20.58
C ASN A 150 -7.35 -7.26 21.75
N LYS A 151 -8.45 -7.66 22.41
CA LYS A 151 -9.05 -6.91 23.54
C LYS A 151 -8.12 -6.81 24.74
N ILE A 152 -7.27 -7.83 24.99
CA ILE A 152 -6.37 -7.85 26.14
C ILE A 152 -5.23 -6.84 25.95
N LEU A 153 -4.72 -6.75 24.73
CA LEU A 153 -3.58 -5.88 24.39
C LEU A 153 -4.00 -4.53 23.81
N SER A 154 -5.31 -4.29 23.67
CA SER A 154 -5.89 -3.06 23.09
C SER A 154 -5.20 -2.67 21.77
N ARG A 155 -5.14 -3.63 20.84
CA ARG A 155 -4.49 -3.41 19.55
C ARG A 155 -5.04 -4.32 18.47
N TYR A 156 -4.89 -3.90 17.23
CA TYR A 156 -5.09 -4.74 16.05
C TYR A 156 -3.80 -5.50 15.73
N GLU A 157 -3.94 -6.74 15.29
CA GLU A 157 -2.83 -7.65 14.95
C GLU A 157 -3.17 -8.43 13.67
N THR A 158 -2.15 -8.65 12.84
CA THR A 158 -2.18 -9.64 11.77
C THR A 158 -0.78 -10.15 11.47
N THR A 159 -0.69 -11.30 10.79
CA THR A 159 0.58 -11.90 10.39
C THR A 159 0.51 -12.26 8.92
N LEU A 160 1.45 -11.77 8.13
CA LEU A 160 1.56 -12.07 6.70
C LEU A 160 2.80 -12.92 6.44
N TYR A 161 2.69 -13.85 5.48
CA TYR A 161 3.80 -14.70 5.06
C TYR A 161 4.45 -14.11 3.81
N LEU A 162 5.59 -13.42 4.00
CA LEU A 162 6.24 -12.60 2.98
C LEU A 162 7.66 -13.06 2.69
N LYS A 163 8.13 -12.87 1.46
CA LYS A 163 9.52 -13.07 1.08
C LYS A 163 10.42 -11.97 1.66
N GLN A 164 11.73 -12.27 1.79
CA GLN A 164 12.73 -11.25 2.09
C GLN A 164 12.68 -10.11 1.05
N GLY A 165 12.72 -8.87 1.53
CA GLY A 165 12.60 -7.71 0.68
C GLY A 165 12.45 -6.41 1.46
N TYR A 166 12.21 -5.35 0.72
CA TYR A 166 11.80 -4.04 1.23
C TYR A 166 10.35 -3.81 0.83
N TYR A 167 9.52 -3.35 1.76
CA TYR A 167 8.08 -3.23 1.60
C TYR A 167 7.58 -1.87 2.05
N ASN A 168 6.71 -1.29 1.24
CA ASN A 168 5.81 -0.24 1.70
C ASN A 168 4.43 -0.81 2.04
N TYR A 169 3.75 -0.19 3.00
CA TYR A 169 2.40 -0.54 3.41
C TYR A 169 1.74 0.63 4.12
N GLU A 170 0.45 0.51 4.31
CA GLU A 170 -0.37 1.40 5.14
C GLU A 170 -1.44 0.60 5.88
N TYR A 171 -2.07 1.22 6.87
CA TYR A 171 -3.25 0.67 7.52
C TYR A 171 -4.49 1.40 7.00
N VAL A 172 -5.42 0.64 6.46
CA VAL A 172 -6.64 1.20 5.85
C VAL A 172 -7.88 0.73 6.62
N TYR A 173 -8.78 1.65 6.89
CA TYR A 173 -10.09 1.36 7.44
C TYR A 173 -11.10 1.17 6.31
N LEU A 174 -11.68 -0.03 6.21
CA LEU A 174 -12.76 -0.33 5.28
C LEU A 174 -14.07 -0.42 6.06
N LYS A 175 -14.97 0.50 5.79
CA LYS A 175 -16.32 0.50 6.37
C LYS A 175 -17.17 -0.62 5.79
N ASP A 176 -18.07 -1.18 6.60
CA ASP A 176 -18.97 -2.23 6.15
C ASP A 176 -19.82 -1.78 4.96
N ASN A 177 -19.94 -2.64 3.96
CA ASN A 177 -20.62 -2.41 2.67
C ASN A 177 -19.95 -1.39 1.73
N GLU A 178 -18.80 -0.83 2.07
CA GLU A 178 -17.97 -0.03 1.16
C GLU A 178 -16.98 -0.91 0.39
N LYS A 179 -16.54 -0.42 -0.76
CA LYS A 179 -15.58 -1.12 -1.64
C LYS A 179 -14.20 -0.48 -1.62
N SER A 180 -14.12 0.76 -1.19
CA SER A 180 -12.89 1.52 -1.07
C SER A 180 -12.66 1.88 0.39
N GLY A 181 -11.48 1.64 0.88
CA GLY A 181 -11.10 1.96 2.26
C GLY A 181 -10.75 3.43 2.43
N ASP A 182 -10.84 3.89 3.66
CA ASP A 182 -10.41 5.21 4.11
C ASP A 182 -8.98 5.11 4.66
N GLU A 183 -8.03 5.55 3.85
CA GLU A 183 -6.60 5.65 4.20
C GLU A 183 -6.39 6.76 5.25
N SER A 184 -7.17 7.84 5.17
CA SER A 184 -7.01 9.02 6.03
C SER A 184 -7.34 8.75 7.50
N PHE A 185 -8.18 7.77 7.79
CA PHE A 185 -8.62 7.43 9.15
C PHE A 185 -7.44 7.07 10.08
N ILE A 186 -6.40 6.45 9.54
CA ILE A 186 -5.23 6.04 10.31
C ILE A 186 -4.00 6.83 9.90
N GLU A 187 -3.76 7.00 8.60
CA GLU A 187 -2.53 7.57 8.08
C GLU A 187 -2.56 9.10 7.97
N GLY A 188 -3.76 9.70 7.86
CA GLY A 188 -3.91 11.11 7.59
C GLY A 188 -3.91 11.41 6.10
N GLN A 189 -3.96 12.70 5.77
CA GLN A 189 -3.99 13.17 4.40
C GLN A 189 -3.24 14.49 4.31
N HIS A 190 -2.28 14.55 3.41
CA HIS A 190 -1.41 15.71 3.22
C HIS A 190 -1.29 16.04 1.74
N TYR A 191 -1.36 17.32 1.39
CA TYR A 191 -1.21 17.74 -0.01
C TYR A 191 0.26 17.75 -0.46
N GLU A 192 1.18 17.70 0.50
CA GLU A 192 2.63 17.65 0.26
C GLU A 192 3.14 16.25 -0.10
N THR A 193 2.30 15.20 0.10
CA THR A 193 2.69 13.81 -0.16
C THR A 193 3.12 13.63 -1.60
N GLU A 194 4.32 13.05 -1.78
CA GLU A 194 4.83 12.73 -3.11
C GLU A 194 4.16 11.47 -3.67
N ASN A 195 3.62 11.58 -4.88
CA ASN A 195 2.93 10.48 -5.56
C ASN A 195 3.37 10.38 -7.01
N ASP A 196 3.42 9.16 -7.54
CA ASP A 196 3.61 8.90 -8.97
C ASP A 196 2.26 8.97 -9.70
N TYR A 197 2.21 9.66 -10.82
CA TYR A 197 1.01 9.71 -11.67
C TYR A 197 1.29 9.17 -13.05
N VAL A 198 0.41 8.28 -13.52
CA VAL A 198 0.49 7.67 -14.85
C VAL A 198 -0.76 7.96 -15.64
N ILE A 199 -0.59 8.40 -16.89
CA ILE A 199 -1.68 8.67 -17.82
C ILE A 199 -1.62 7.65 -18.96
N TYR A 200 -2.61 6.78 -19.06
CA TYR A 200 -2.78 5.88 -20.21
C TYR A 200 -3.73 6.51 -21.21
N VAL A 201 -3.28 6.64 -22.45
CA VAL A 201 -4.09 7.13 -23.57
C VAL A 201 -4.33 5.99 -24.55
N TYR A 202 -5.58 5.55 -24.65
CA TYR A 202 -6.02 4.57 -25.64
C TYR A 202 -6.62 5.28 -26.85
N TYR A 203 -5.94 5.19 -27.97
CA TYR A 203 -6.38 5.79 -29.23
C TYR A 203 -6.66 4.69 -30.26
N LYS A 204 -7.86 4.76 -30.87
CA LYS A 204 -8.25 3.89 -31.98
C LYS A 204 -8.67 4.79 -33.15
N PRO A 205 -7.92 4.81 -34.27
CA PRO A 205 -8.35 5.51 -35.48
C PRO A 205 -9.68 4.97 -35.99
N ILE A 206 -10.56 5.85 -36.48
CA ILE A 206 -11.90 5.48 -36.99
C ILE A 206 -11.80 4.45 -38.14
N SER A 207 -10.71 4.46 -38.91
CA SER A 207 -10.43 3.54 -40.02
C SER A 207 -9.69 2.25 -39.60
N SER A 208 -9.38 2.08 -38.32
CA SER A 208 -8.63 0.89 -37.86
C SER A 208 -9.56 -0.32 -37.78
N THR A 209 -9.14 -1.42 -38.39
CA THR A 209 -9.80 -2.73 -38.31
C THR A 209 -9.28 -3.59 -37.15
N TYR A 210 -8.25 -3.13 -36.46
CA TYR A 210 -7.63 -3.81 -35.31
C TYR A 210 -7.89 -3.06 -34.01
N ASP A 211 -8.08 -3.80 -32.93
CA ASP A 211 -8.19 -3.27 -31.57
C ASP A 211 -6.81 -3.08 -30.93
#